data_4cf3690591a2245bae83a46551170a78
#
_entry.id   4cf3690591a2245bae83a46551170a78
#
_cell.length_a   1.000
_cell.length_b   1.000
_cell.length_c   1.000
_cell.angle_alpha   90.00
_cell.angle_beta   90.00
_cell.angle_gamma   90.00
#
_symmetry.space_group_name_H-M   'P 1'
#
loop_
_entity.id
_entity.type
_entity.pdbx_description
1 polymer ?
#
loop_
_entity_poly.entity_id
_entity_poly.type
_entity_poly.pdbx_seq_one_letter_code
_entity_poly.pdbx_strand_id
1 'polypeptide(L)'
;MKTRAIILAGGEGSRLGILTAKRTKPAVPFAGKYRIIDFPLSNCVNSGIFDVMILAQYRPHSLIEHIGAGGPWDLNRDFTGGVRMYTPYKARGASDWYLGTADAVQQNFRFIKSGDPDLILVLSGDHIYEMNYDAMIAFHTDHDADLTMATIRVPMTEASRFGIVDIGDEYRVQEFVEKPSQPPSNLANMGVYLFNREILDRLLWEDHNNPESTHDFGKDILPLMVRRGNRVHSFPFTGYWVDVGTVESYWQAHMDLLKEPASINLNDRSWIIHTRTEERPPARVARGATVNDSMITHGCIIENGAVVERSVLSPGVRVEAGAVIRESVILTDTEIKASAAIECAIIDKKVVIGENTSIGARYSGEGHPITMIGKNSTLTSNMVVEAGAVIATDVIPSDYPTNLIRSGDYIQTKRLAYEV
;
A
#
# COMPACT_ATOMS: atom_id res chain seq x y z
N MET A 1 -12.21 -21.16 16.32
CA MET A 1 -13.19 -20.09 15.95
C MET A 1 -13.08 -19.82 14.47
N LYS A 2 -14.20 -19.67 13.79
CA LYS A 2 -14.24 -19.37 12.35
C LYS A 2 -14.04 -17.87 12.16
N THR A 3 -12.95 -17.48 11.54
CA THR A 3 -12.61 -16.08 11.31
C THR A 3 -12.77 -15.74 9.83
N ARG A 4 -13.38 -14.59 9.53
CA ARG A 4 -13.42 -13.98 8.21
C ARG A 4 -12.62 -12.69 8.21
N ALA A 5 -11.73 -12.54 7.24
CA ALA A 5 -10.99 -11.30 7.04
C ALA A 5 -11.73 -10.36 6.06
N ILE A 6 -11.71 -9.06 6.36
CA ILE A 6 -12.21 -7.99 5.51
C ILE A 6 -11.07 -7.02 5.28
N ILE A 7 -10.64 -6.88 4.03
CA ILE A 7 -9.59 -5.94 3.66
C ILE A 7 -10.22 -4.70 3.05
N LEU A 8 -10.03 -3.56 3.70
CA LEU A 8 -10.51 -2.26 3.23
C LEU A 8 -9.54 -1.69 2.20
N ALA A 9 -9.98 -1.62 0.95
CA ALA A 9 -9.19 -1.18 -0.20
C ALA A 9 -9.83 0.02 -0.93
N GLY A 10 -10.63 0.81 -0.21
CA GLY A 10 -11.51 1.83 -0.76
C GLY A 10 -10.96 3.25 -0.82
N GLY A 11 -9.79 3.55 -0.24
CA GLY A 11 -9.25 4.91 -0.18
C GLY A 11 -8.80 5.45 -1.54
N GLU A 12 -9.02 6.74 -1.81
CA GLU A 12 -8.59 7.41 -3.04
C GLU A 12 -7.07 7.43 -3.22
N GLY A 13 -6.32 7.55 -2.11
CA GLY A 13 -4.85 7.53 -2.12
C GLY A 13 -4.20 8.78 -2.74
N SER A 14 -4.88 9.92 -2.78
CA SER A 14 -4.45 11.15 -3.44
C SER A 14 -3.05 11.64 -3.06
N ARG A 15 -2.61 11.39 -1.82
CA ARG A 15 -1.27 11.76 -1.31
C ARG A 15 -0.10 11.03 -2.00
N LEU A 16 -0.35 9.92 -2.70
CA LEU A 16 0.64 9.24 -3.53
C LEU A 16 0.72 9.80 -4.97
N GLY A 17 -0.03 10.85 -5.26
CA GLY A 17 0.02 11.57 -6.53
C GLY A 17 -0.18 10.66 -7.74
N ILE A 18 0.78 10.70 -8.66
CA ILE A 18 0.72 9.96 -9.93
C ILE A 18 0.64 8.43 -9.76
N LEU A 19 1.12 7.87 -8.66
CA LEU A 19 1.08 6.42 -8.42
C LEU A 19 -0.33 5.88 -8.28
N THR A 20 -1.28 6.71 -7.86
CA THR A 20 -2.69 6.36 -7.73
C THR A 20 -3.57 6.94 -8.84
N ALA A 21 -2.98 7.65 -9.80
CA ALA A 21 -3.72 8.24 -10.92
C ALA A 21 -4.53 7.23 -11.75
N LYS A 22 -4.02 5.99 -11.91
CA LYS A 22 -4.67 4.91 -12.69
C LYS A 22 -4.93 3.63 -11.90
N ARG A 23 -4.76 3.63 -10.58
CA ARG A 23 -4.97 2.47 -9.70
C ARG A 23 -5.30 2.89 -8.28
N THR A 24 -5.95 2.02 -7.51
CA THR A 24 -6.13 2.21 -6.06
C THR A 24 -4.79 2.03 -5.32
N LYS A 25 -4.64 2.66 -4.13
CA LYS A 25 -3.43 2.54 -3.30
C LYS A 25 -3.00 1.09 -3.02
N PRO A 26 -3.89 0.15 -2.63
CA PRO A 26 -3.52 -1.25 -2.44
C PRO A 26 -2.92 -1.94 -3.67
N ALA A 27 -3.20 -1.44 -4.88
CA ALA A 27 -2.65 -1.97 -6.14
C ALA A 27 -1.34 -1.32 -6.57
N VAL A 28 -0.79 -0.38 -5.81
CA VAL A 28 0.52 0.24 -6.11
C VAL A 28 1.62 -0.82 -5.96
N PRO A 29 2.56 -0.93 -6.94
CA PRO A 29 3.68 -1.85 -6.85
C PRO A 29 4.58 -1.56 -5.66
N PHE A 30 5.16 -2.59 -5.07
CA PHE A 30 6.10 -2.49 -3.96
C PHE A 30 7.19 -3.56 -4.05
N ALA A 31 8.39 -3.25 -3.57
CA ALA A 31 9.52 -4.17 -3.50
C ALA A 31 9.79 -4.92 -4.84
N GLY A 32 9.71 -4.22 -5.93
CA GLY A 32 9.95 -4.73 -7.29
C GLY A 32 8.75 -5.50 -7.85
N LYS A 33 8.34 -6.63 -7.28
CA LYS A 33 7.33 -7.52 -7.87
C LYS A 33 5.98 -7.55 -7.15
N TYR A 34 5.91 -7.11 -5.91
CA TYR A 34 4.68 -7.16 -5.11
C TYR A 34 3.78 -5.96 -5.39
N ARG A 35 2.58 -6.02 -4.81
CA ARG A 35 1.71 -4.85 -4.57
C ARG A 35 1.42 -4.75 -3.07
N ILE A 36 1.03 -3.58 -2.61
CA ILE A 36 0.78 -3.35 -1.18
C ILE A 36 -0.21 -4.36 -0.60
N ILE A 37 -1.29 -4.69 -1.34
CA ILE A 37 -2.32 -5.64 -0.93
C ILE A 37 -1.80 -7.06 -0.69
N ASP A 38 -0.66 -7.42 -1.27
CA ASP A 38 -0.10 -8.78 -1.17
C ASP A 38 0.31 -9.10 0.28
N PHE A 39 0.68 -8.09 1.06
CA PHE A 39 1.06 -8.24 2.47
C PHE A 39 -0.11 -8.68 3.35
N PRO A 40 -1.22 -7.91 3.46
CA PRO A 40 -2.37 -8.36 4.27
C PRO A 40 -3.00 -9.66 3.75
N LEU A 41 -3.00 -9.91 2.42
CA LEU A 41 -3.47 -11.19 1.88
C LEU A 41 -2.57 -12.36 2.32
N SER A 42 -1.26 -12.20 2.23
CA SER A 42 -0.31 -13.23 2.66
C SER A 42 -0.34 -13.44 4.17
N ASN A 43 -0.49 -12.38 4.96
CA ASN A 43 -0.68 -12.50 6.39
C ASN A 43 -1.94 -13.31 6.74
N CYS A 44 -3.06 -13.13 6.02
CA CYS A 44 -4.27 -13.94 6.20
C CYS A 44 -3.97 -15.43 5.97
N VAL A 45 -3.38 -15.76 4.83
CA VAL A 45 -3.10 -17.15 4.45
C VAL A 45 -2.08 -17.80 5.39
N ASN A 46 -1.00 -17.10 5.71
CA ASN A 46 0.01 -17.59 6.65
C ASN A 46 -0.53 -17.78 8.08
N SER A 47 -1.61 -17.06 8.44
CA SER A 47 -2.35 -17.22 9.70
C SER A 47 -3.52 -18.22 9.61
N GLY A 48 -3.64 -18.99 8.52
CA GLY A 48 -4.72 -19.97 8.35
C GLY A 48 -6.10 -19.38 8.07
N ILE A 49 -6.19 -18.09 7.71
CA ILE A 49 -7.45 -17.41 7.39
C ILE A 49 -7.64 -17.42 5.88
N PHE A 50 -8.50 -18.31 5.39
CA PHE A 50 -8.76 -18.50 3.96
C PHE A 50 -10.10 -17.94 3.48
N ASP A 51 -10.86 -17.28 4.31
CA ASP A 51 -12.13 -16.62 3.96
C ASP A 51 -11.91 -15.11 3.99
N VAL A 52 -11.65 -14.52 2.83
CA VAL A 52 -11.20 -13.12 2.68
C VAL A 52 -12.16 -12.34 1.79
N MET A 53 -12.65 -11.22 2.27
CA MET A 53 -13.42 -10.26 1.50
C MET A 53 -12.62 -8.97 1.32
N ILE A 54 -12.61 -8.43 0.10
CA ILE A 54 -11.96 -7.16 -0.20
C ILE A 54 -13.02 -6.16 -0.59
N LEU A 55 -13.09 -5.04 0.13
CA LEU A 55 -14.02 -3.95 -0.14
C LEU A 55 -13.26 -2.83 -0.86
N ALA A 56 -13.52 -2.66 -2.16
CA ALA A 56 -12.85 -1.68 -3.01
C ALA A 56 -13.83 -0.67 -3.57
N GLN A 57 -13.42 0.58 -3.75
CA GLN A 57 -14.27 1.65 -4.26
C GLN A 57 -13.64 2.41 -5.43
N TYR A 58 -12.52 3.07 -5.21
CA TYR A 58 -11.84 3.87 -6.23
C TYR A 58 -11.00 2.99 -7.16
N ARG A 59 -11.17 3.18 -8.49
CA ARG A 59 -10.33 2.56 -9.55
C ARG A 59 -9.96 1.09 -9.32
N PRO A 60 -10.93 0.19 -9.09
CA PRO A 60 -10.66 -1.17 -8.62
C PRO A 60 -10.08 -2.10 -9.69
N HIS A 61 -10.14 -1.73 -10.99
CA HIS A 61 -9.79 -2.62 -12.10
C HIS A 61 -8.40 -3.26 -11.96
N SER A 62 -7.37 -2.45 -11.68
CA SER A 62 -6.00 -2.96 -11.52
C SER A 62 -5.85 -3.89 -10.31
N LEU A 63 -6.65 -3.69 -9.26
CA LEU A 63 -6.69 -4.57 -8.09
C LEU A 63 -7.42 -5.87 -8.40
N ILE A 64 -8.59 -5.80 -9.05
CA ILE A 64 -9.38 -6.96 -9.50
C ILE A 64 -8.53 -7.85 -10.41
N GLU A 65 -7.85 -7.26 -11.39
CA GLU A 65 -6.97 -7.99 -12.30
C GLU A 65 -5.82 -8.67 -11.56
N HIS A 66 -5.20 -8.00 -10.58
CA HIS A 66 -4.09 -8.57 -9.83
C HIS A 66 -4.52 -9.76 -8.98
N ILE A 67 -5.62 -9.63 -8.25
CA ILE A 67 -6.11 -10.68 -7.36
C ILE A 67 -6.67 -11.85 -8.17
N GLY A 68 -7.42 -11.56 -9.24
CA GLY A 68 -8.10 -12.59 -10.04
C GLY A 68 -8.97 -13.48 -9.15
N ALA A 69 -8.83 -14.80 -9.31
CA ALA A 69 -9.49 -15.79 -8.46
C ALA A 69 -8.74 -16.10 -7.15
N GLY A 70 -7.59 -15.44 -6.86
CA GLY A 70 -6.82 -15.66 -5.64
C GLY A 70 -5.83 -16.82 -5.69
N GLY A 71 -5.54 -17.37 -6.89
CA GLY A 71 -4.67 -18.52 -7.07
C GLY A 71 -3.30 -18.41 -6.38
N PRO A 72 -2.55 -17.30 -6.53
CA PRO A 72 -1.23 -17.14 -5.90
C PRO A 72 -1.23 -17.29 -4.37
N TRP A 73 -2.34 -16.99 -3.71
CA TRP A 73 -2.52 -17.07 -2.25
C TRP A 73 -3.28 -18.33 -1.80
N ASP A 74 -3.52 -19.31 -2.67
CA ASP A 74 -4.40 -20.46 -2.37
C ASP A 74 -5.81 -20.02 -1.90
N LEU A 75 -6.31 -18.92 -2.45
CA LEU A 75 -7.62 -18.34 -2.17
C LEU A 75 -8.64 -18.55 -3.29
N ASN A 76 -8.35 -19.41 -4.27
CA ASN A 76 -9.28 -19.81 -5.34
C ASN A 76 -10.19 -20.97 -4.89
N ARG A 77 -10.81 -20.83 -3.74
CA ARG A 77 -11.60 -21.89 -3.10
C ARG A 77 -13.09 -21.64 -3.29
N ASP A 78 -13.80 -22.57 -3.92
CA ASP A 78 -15.23 -22.42 -4.22
C ASP A 78 -16.15 -22.69 -3.02
N PHE A 79 -15.77 -23.63 -2.16
CA PHE A 79 -16.68 -24.14 -1.10
C PHE A 79 -16.23 -23.83 0.33
N THR A 80 -14.96 -23.53 0.55
CA THR A 80 -14.36 -23.42 1.90
C THR A 80 -13.66 -22.08 2.14
N GLY A 81 -14.26 -20.97 1.73
CA GLY A 81 -13.68 -19.63 1.83
C GLY A 81 -13.34 -19.05 0.47
N GLY A 82 -12.08 -18.65 0.28
CA GLY A 82 -11.57 -17.98 -0.92
C GLY A 82 -11.61 -16.48 -0.83
N VAL A 83 -11.05 -15.79 -1.83
CA VAL A 83 -11.10 -14.33 -1.92
C VAL A 83 -12.29 -13.89 -2.76
N ARG A 84 -13.00 -12.89 -2.25
CA ARG A 84 -14.10 -12.23 -2.96
C ARG A 84 -13.95 -10.73 -2.90
N MET A 85 -14.15 -10.07 -4.03
CA MET A 85 -14.07 -8.62 -4.11
C MET A 85 -15.47 -8.02 -4.26
N TYR A 86 -15.72 -7.00 -3.45
CA TYR A 86 -16.98 -6.26 -3.46
C TYR A 86 -16.72 -4.79 -3.73
N THR A 87 -17.52 -4.22 -4.60
CA THR A 87 -17.51 -2.79 -4.93
C THR A 87 -18.89 -2.21 -4.63
N PRO A 88 -19.01 -0.92 -4.38
CA PRO A 88 -20.33 -0.27 -4.26
C PRO A 88 -21.19 -0.57 -5.47
N TYR A 89 -22.48 -0.76 -5.25
CA TYR A 89 -23.45 -0.95 -6.32
C TYR A 89 -24.66 -0.05 -6.11
N LYS A 90 -25.25 0.38 -7.21
CA LYS A 90 -26.46 1.22 -7.18
C LYS A 90 -27.68 0.40 -6.79
N ALA A 91 -28.18 0.62 -5.56
CA ALA A 91 -29.47 0.10 -5.14
C ALA A 91 -30.58 1.14 -5.43
N ARG A 92 -31.84 0.68 -5.55
CA ARG A 92 -32.97 1.60 -5.69
C ARG A 92 -33.11 2.47 -4.43
N GLY A 93 -32.74 3.76 -4.55
CA GLY A 93 -32.93 4.76 -3.49
C GLY A 93 -31.79 4.87 -2.46
N ALA A 94 -30.63 4.25 -2.68
CA ALA A 94 -29.47 4.36 -1.80
C ALA A 94 -28.29 5.09 -2.46
N SER A 95 -27.36 5.57 -1.63
CA SER A 95 -26.10 6.15 -2.08
C SER A 95 -25.26 5.10 -2.84
N ASP A 96 -24.56 5.56 -3.87
CA ASP A 96 -23.74 4.70 -4.73
C ASP A 96 -22.34 4.45 -4.15
N TRP A 97 -21.88 5.25 -3.18
CA TRP A 97 -20.53 5.23 -2.63
C TRP A 97 -20.54 4.95 -1.14
N TYR A 98 -19.48 4.26 -0.64
CA TYR A 98 -19.28 4.13 0.80
C TYR A 98 -18.93 5.48 1.41
N LEU A 99 -19.66 5.87 2.44
CA LEU A 99 -19.48 7.15 3.14
C LEU A 99 -18.22 7.14 4.02
N GLY A 100 -17.87 5.98 4.56
CA GLY A 100 -16.71 5.78 5.40
C GLY A 100 -16.32 4.32 5.47
N THR A 101 -15.30 4.01 6.26
CA THR A 101 -14.76 2.65 6.41
C THR A 101 -15.75 1.70 7.10
N ALA A 102 -16.52 2.19 8.07
CA ALA A 102 -17.56 1.41 8.75
C ALA A 102 -18.78 1.18 7.84
N ASP A 103 -19.18 2.18 7.04
CA ASP A 103 -20.25 2.06 6.06
C ASP A 103 -19.92 1.01 4.99
N ALA A 104 -18.67 0.95 4.53
CA ALA A 104 -18.24 -0.09 3.60
C ALA A 104 -18.49 -1.50 4.14
N VAL A 105 -18.21 -1.73 5.42
CA VAL A 105 -18.46 -3.00 6.08
C VAL A 105 -19.96 -3.22 6.29
N GLN A 106 -20.70 -2.20 6.72
CA GLN A 106 -22.13 -2.28 6.99
C GLN A 106 -22.94 -2.63 5.72
N GLN A 107 -22.71 -1.94 4.60
CA GLN A 107 -23.39 -2.21 3.33
C GLN A 107 -23.17 -3.65 2.83
N ASN A 108 -22.04 -4.26 3.17
CA ASN A 108 -21.68 -5.63 2.80
C ASN A 108 -21.96 -6.67 3.91
N PHE A 109 -22.49 -6.25 5.06
CA PHE A 109 -22.57 -7.09 6.25
C PHE A 109 -23.43 -8.37 6.04
N ARG A 110 -24.44 -8.30 5.19
CA ARG A 110 -25.21 -9.47 4.79
C ARG A 110 -24.33 -10.59 4.19
N PHE A 111 -23.33 -10.22 3.39
CA PHE A 111 -22.38 -11.18 2.81
C PHE A 111 -21.31 -11.58 3.83
N ILE A 112 -20.91 -10.66 4.70
CA ILE A 112 -19.91 -10.87 5.74
C ILE A 112 -20.39 -11.93 6.74
N LYS A 113 -21.65 -11.90 7.16
CA LYS A 113 -22.22 -12.87 8.09
C LYS A 113 -22.63 -14.20 7.44
N SER A 114 -22.61 -14.32 6.12
CA SER A 114 -22.91 -15.57 5.43
C SER A 114 -21.88 -16.63 5.80
N GLY A 115 -22.36 -17.85 6.13
CA GLY A 115 -21.51 -18.94 6.59
C GLY A 115 -21.11 -18.85 8.06
N ASP A 116 -21.73 -17.94 8.81
CA ASP A 116 -21.70 -17.83 10.28
C ASP A 116 -20.28 -17.80 10.88
N PRO A 117 -19.43 -16.79 10.55
CA PRO A 117 -18.16 -16.60 11.21
C PRO A 117 -18.36 -16.14 12.67
N ASP A 118 -17.50 -16.60 13.57
CA ASP A 118 -17.48 -16.16 14.98
C ASP A 118 -16.83 -14.77 15.09
N LEU A 119 -15.72 -14.59 14.38
CA LEU A 119 -14.88 -13.41 14.42
C LEU A 119 -14.76 -12.73 13.06
N ILE A 120 -14.69 -11.41 13.08
CA ILE A 120 -14.44 -10.58 11.89
C ILE A 120 -13.12 -9.83 12.09
N LEU A 121 -12.16 -10.13 11.22
CA LEU A 121 -10.86 -9.43 11.17
C LEU A 121 -10.92 -8.34 10.10
N VAL A 122 -10.92 -7.07 10.51
CA VAL A 122 -10.92 -5.91 9.61
C VAL A 122 -9.49 -5.40 9.45
N LEU A 123 -9.03 -5.28 8.22
CA LEU A 123 -7.65 -4.95 7.85
C LEU A 123 -7.62 -3.75 6.93
N SER A 124 -6.67 -2.84 7.14
CA SER A 124 -6.29 -1.86 6.12
C SER A 124 -5.52 -2.56 4.99
N GLY A 125 -5.92 -2.30 3.74
CA GLY A 125 -5.29 -2.90 2.55
C GLY A 125 -4.07 -2.15 2.02
N ASP A 126 -3.55 -1.18 2.76
CA ASP A 126 -2.59 -0.18 2.28
C ASP A 126 -1.34 -0.02 3.15
N HIS A 127 -1.06 -1.00 4.03
CA HIS A 127 0.12 -1.04 4.89
C HIS A 127 1.06 -2.19 4.54
N ILE A 128 2.35 -2.02 4.82
CA ILE A 128 3.40 -3.02 4.64
C ILE A 128 3.82 -3.54 6.03
N TYR A 129 3.59 -4.82 6.28
CA TYR A 129 3.95 -5.50 7.52
C TYR A 129 3.80 -7.02 7.39
N GLU A 130 4.46 -7.76 8.26
CA GLU A 130 4.29 -9.21 8.46
C GLU A 130 3.70 -9.44 9.86
N MET A 131 2.53 -10.06 9.95
CA MET A 131 1.85 -10.26 11.23
C MET A 131 1.10 -11.59 11.26
N ASN A 132 1.31 -12.35 12.32
CA ASN A 132 0.54 -13.55 12.62
C ASN A 132 -0.78 -13.18 13.30
N TYR A 133 -1.88 -13.30 12.57
CA TYR A 133 -3.23 -13.02 13.11
C TYR A 133 -3.74 -14.14 14.03
N ASP A 134 -3.21 -15.36 13.93
CA ASP A 134 -3.59 -16.44 14.85
C ASP A 134 -3.19 -16.10 16.29
N ALA A 135 -2.01 -15.48 16.49
CA ALA A 135 -1.60 -14.97 17.78
C ALA A 135 -2.53 -13.86 18.32
N MET A 136 -3.04 -13.01 17.43
CA MET A 136 -4.03 -11.98 17.81
C MET A 136 -5.39 -12.59 18.16
N ILE A 137 -5.81 -13.66 17.47
CA ILE A 137 -7.05 -14.41 17.77
C ILE A 137 -6.93 -15.09 19.15
N ALA A 138 -5.79 -15.72 19.44
CA ALA A 138 -5.55 -16.30 20.76
C ALA A 138 -5.61 -15.25 21.85
N PHE A 139 -4.93 -14.13 21.68
CA PHE A 139 -4.97 -12.98 22.61
C PHE A 139 -6.40 -12.47 22.82
N HIS A 140 -7.18 -12.31 21.76
CA HIS A 140 -8.58 -11.87 21.82
C HIS A 140 -9.44 -12.79 22.68
N THR A 141 -9.25 -14.10 22.51
CA THR A 141 -9.97 -15.12 23.25
C THR A 141 -9.56 -15.16 24.73
N ASP A 142 -8.27 -15.09 25.02
CA ASP A 142 -7.72 -15.12 26.38
C ASP A 142 -8.17 -13.94 27.25
N HIS A 143 -8.41 -12.78 26.60
CA HIS A 143 -8.88 -11.56 27.29
C HIS A 143 -10.42 -11.42 27.24
N ASP A 144 -11.15 -12.40 26.72
CA ASP A 144 -12.61 -12.31 26.50
C ASP A 144 -13.02 -10.96 25.87
N ALA A 145 -12.26 -10.53 24.88
CA ALA A 145 -12.37 -9.19 24.28
C ALA A 145 -13.62 -9.07 23.40
N ASP A 146 -14.22 -7.88 23.36
CA ASP A 146 -15.25 -7.49 22.41
C ASP A 146 -14.61 -7.00 21.10
N LEU A 147 -13.46 -6.33 21.25
CA LEU A 147 -12.58 -5.85 20.18
C LEU A 147 -11.12 -5.96 20.62
N THR A 148 -10.29 -6.49 19.74
CA THR A 148 -8.83 -6.36 19.85
C THR A 148 -8.31 -5.51 18.68
N MET A 149 -7.48 -4.52 18.96
CA MET A 149 -6.81 -3.71 17.94
C MET A 149 -5.30 -3.91 18.01
N ALA A 150 -4.64 -4.10 16.87
CA ALA A 150 -3.19 -4.13 16.83
C ALA A 150 -2.61 -2.71 16.95
N THR A 151 -1.58 -2.58 17.77
CA THR A 151 -0.90 -1.30 18.02
C THR A 151 0.61 -1.43 17.92
N ILE A 152 1.26 -0.34 17.55
CA ILE A 152 2.72 -0.25 17.44
C ILE A 152 3.21 1.08 18.02
N ARG A 153 4.41 1.09 18.60
CA ARG A 153 5.05 2.33 19.03
C ARG A 153 5.70 3.03 17.84
N VAL A 154 5.35 4.28 17.64
CA VAL A 154 5.91 5.16 16.63
C VAL A 154 6.69 6.32 17.25
N PRO A 155 7.58 7.01 16.51
CA PRO A 155 8.17 8.26 16.99
C PRO A 155 7.08 9.28 17.35
N MET A 156 7.24 10.01 18.46
CA MET A 156 6.26 11.05 18.86
C MET A 156 6.01 12.10 17.79
N THR A 157 7.01 12.39 16.98
CA THR A 157 6.93 13.33 15.85
C THR A 157 5.95 12.89 14.76
N GLU A 158 5.67 11.59 14.67
CA GLU A 158 4.75 11.01 13.69
C GLU A 158 3.39 10.65 14.27
N ALA A 159 3.26 10.61 15.60
CA ALA A 159 2.08 10.09 16.27
C ALA A 159 0.77 10.81 15.87
N SER A 160 0.83 12.13 15.59
CA SER A 160 -0.34 12.90 15.13
C SER A 160 -0.94 12.43 13.79
N ARG A 161 -0.24 11.58 13.05
CA ARG A 161 -0.74 11.03 11.77
C ARG A 161 -1.69 9.85 11.95
N PHE A 162 -1.72 9.24 13.14
CA PHE A 162 -2.40 7.98 13.44
C PHE A 162 -3.47 8.14 14.50
N GLY A 163 -4.38 7.16 14.59
CA GLY A 163 -5.18 6.97 15.78
C GLY A 163 -4.29 6.55 16.94
N ILE A 164 -4.36 7.26 18.05
CA ILE A 164 -3.50 7.04 19.23
C ILE A 164 -4.29 6.40 20.35
N VAL A 165 -3.65 5.45 20.99
CA VAL A 165 -4.24 4.61 22.04
C VAL A 165 -3.56 4.88 23.38
N ASP A 166 -4.34 5.03 24.43
CA ASP A 166 -3.87 4.92 25.81
C ASP A 166 -4.35 3.60 26.42
N ILE A 167 -3.47 2.90 27.13
CA ILE A 167 -3.73 1.57 27.68
C ILE A 167 -3.48 1.53 29.17
N GLY A 168 -4.35 0.81 29.89
CA GLY A 168 -4.20 0.47 31.29
C GLY A 168 -3.68 -0.94 31.50
N ASP A 169 -4.06 -1.54 32.64
CA ASP A 169 -3.70 -2.91 32.98
C ASP A 169 -4.22 -3.92 31.94
N GLU A 170 -3.50 -5.02 31.79
CA GLU A 170 -3.85 -6.14 30.88
C GLU A 170 -4.11 -5.67 29.43
N TYR A 171 -3.41 -4.65 28.97
CA TYR A 171 -3.59 -4.06 27.62
C TYR A 171 -4.98 -3.49 27.36
N ARG A 172 -5.77 -3.19 28.40
CA ARG A 172 -7.08 -2.60 28.26
C ARG A 172 -6.98 -1.18 27.70
N VAL A 173 -7.71 -0.90 26.59
CA VAL A 173 -7.76 0.45 26.03
C VAL A 173 -8.62 1.34 26.91
N GLN A 174 -8.03 2.43 27.40
CA GLN A 174 -8.68 3.45 28.23
C GLN A 174 -9.13 4.65 27.39
N GLU A 175 -8.35 5.01 26.38
CA GLU A 175 -8.66 6.12 25.48
C GLU A 175 -8.23 5.80 24.05
N PHE A 176 -9.00 6.28 23.08
CA PHE A 176 -8.67 6.27 21.66
C PHE A 176 -8.97 7.64 21.07
N VAL A 177 -7.97 8.26 20.40
CA VAL A 177 -8.10 9.56 19.75
C VAL A 177 -7.59 9.47 18.31
N GLU A 178 -8.46 9.75 17.35
CA GLU A 178 -8.09 9.72 15.93
C GLU A 178 -7.33 10.98 15.53
N LYS A 179 -6.09 10.82 15.11
CA LYS A 179 -5.19 11.87 14.60
C LYS A 179 -5.15 13.14 15.47
N PRO A 180 -4.81 13.02 16.74
CA PRO A 180 -4.77 14.17 17.66
C PRO A 180 -3.68 15.15 17.26
N SER A 181 -3.95 16.46 17.38
CA SER A 181 -2.93 17.50 17.18
C SER A 181 -1.85 17.47 18.27
N GLN A 182 -2.19 16.98 19.45
CA GLN A 182 -1.28 16.74 20.58
C GLN A 182 -1.48 15.29 21.06
N PRO A 183 -0.67 14.35 20.57
CA PRO A 183 -0.80 12.94 20.91
C PRO A 183 -0.54 12.69 22.41
N PRO A 184 -1.46 11.99 23.13
CA PRO A 184 -1.26 11.66 24.54
C PRO A 184 -0.21 10.56 24.76
N SER A 185 0.03 9.73 23.74
CA SER A 185 1.03 8.66 23.74
C SER A 185 1.63 8.47 22.35
N ASN A 186 2.58 7.55 22.24
CA ASN A 186 3.16 7.14 20.96
C ASN A 186 2.68 5.75 20.50
N LEU A 187 1.61 5.23 21.09
CA LEU A 187 1.05 3.93 20.72
C LEU A 187 0.02 4.13 19.61
N ALA A 188 0.44 3.86 18.38
CA ALA A 188 -0.36 4.06 17.20
C ALA A 188 -1.20 2.81 16.86
N ASN A 189 -2.43 3.03 16.46
CA ASN A 189 -3.32 2.04 15.87
C ASN A 189 -2.86 1.67 14.46
N MET A 190 -2.74 0.36 14.20
CA MET A 190 -2.26 -0.16 12.91
C MET A 190 -3.37 -0.34 11.86
N GLY A 191 -4.64 -0.05 12.19
CA GLY A 191 -5.74 -0.33 11.26
C GLY A 191 -6.03 -1.84 11.10
N VAL A 192 -5.74 -2.62 12.13
CA VAL A 192 -6.00 -4.06 12.22
C VAL A 192 -6.90 -4.31 13.43
N TYR A 193 -8.11 -4.81 13.17
CA TYR A 193 -9.15 -4.96 14.20
C TYR A 193 -9.76 -6.34 14.17
N LEU A 194 -9.89 -6.99 15.31
CA LEU A 194 -10.57 -8.26 15.48
C LEU A 194 -11.80 -8.07 16.37
N PHE A 195 -12.97 -8.28 15.80
CA PHE A 195 -14.27 -8.12 16.47
C PHE A 195 -14.98 -9.45 16.68
N ASN A 196 -15.71 -9.57 17.77
CA ASN A 196 -16.84 -10.49 17.83
C ASN A 196 -17.91 -10.06 16.81
N ARG A 197 -18.35 -10.99 15.94
CA ARG A 197 -19.29 -10.69 14.85
C ARG A 197 -20.57 -10.01 15.33
N GLU A 198 -21.16 -10.51 16.43
CA GLU A 198 -22.45 -9.99 16.94
C GLU A 198 -22.33 -8.57 17.46
N ILE A 199 -21.20 -8.24 18.07
CA ILE A 199 -20.92 -6.89 18.56
C ILE A 199 -20.74 -5.94 17.40
N LEU A 200 -19.98 -6.36 16.38
CA LEU A 200 -19.78 -5.55 15.18
C LEU A 200 -21.10 -5.32 14.43
N ASP A 201 -21.95 -6.35 14.26
CA ASP A 201 -23.27 -6.22 13.60
C ASP A 201 -24.13 -5.15 14.28
N ARG A 202 -24.22 -5.20 15.61
CA ARG A 202 -24.98 -4.23 16.39
C ARG A 202 -24.43 -2.81 16.25
N LEU A 203 -23.12 -2.65 16.38
CA LEU A 203 -22.48 -1.33 16.30
C LEU A 203 -22.61 -0.69 14.93
N LEU A 204 -22.47 -1.48 13.87
CA LEU A 204 -22.62 -0.97 12.50
C LEU A 204 -24.07 -0.56 12.20
N TRP A 205 -25.07 -1.26 12.75
CA TRP A 205 -26.49 -0.85 12.63
C TRP A 205 -26.79 0.43 13.40
N GLU A 206 -26.25 0.59 14.59
CA GLU A 206 -26.40 1.79 15.39
C GLU A 206 -25.75 3.00 14.67
N ASP A 207 -24.53 2.81 14.16
CA ASP A 207 -23.79 3.82 13.41
C ASP A 207 -24.51 4.23 12.12
N HIS A 208 -25.01 3.26 11.36
CA HIS A 208 -25.74 3.50 10.12
C HIS A 208 -26.97 4.39 10.33
N ASN A 209 -27.66 4.25 11.47
CA ASN A 209 -28.84 5.05 11.81
C ASN A 209 -28.51 6.38 12.51
N ASN A 210 -27.24 6.70 12.72
CA ASN A 210 -26.80 7.94 13.32
C ASN A 210 -26.48 9.00 12.23
N PRO A 211 -27.31 10.04 12.03
CA PRO A 211 -27.07 11.04 11.02
C PRO A 211 -25.86 11.95 11.29
N GLU A 212 -25.34 11.95 12.52
CA GLU A 212 -24.15 12.73 12.89
C GLU A 212 -22.85 11.95 12.69
N SER A 213 -22.93 10.65 12.36
CA SER A 213 -21.75 9.82 12.12
C SER A 213 -21.12 10.10 10.76
N THR A 214 -19.78 10.01 10.72
CA THR A 214 -19.02 9.97 9.47
C THR A 214 -18.87 8.56 8.94
N HIS A 215 -19.40 7.56 9.67
CA HIS A 215 -19.35 6.14 9.35
C HIS A 215 -17.91 5.61 9.20
N ASP A 216 -17.02 6.07 10.06
CA ASP A 216 -15.60 5.69 10.07
C ASP A 216 -15.25 4.92 11.34
N PHE A 217 -14.44 3.83 11.21
CA PHE A 217 -14.02 3.06 12.38
C PHE A 217 -13.26 3.92 13.39
N GLY A 218 -12.27 4.69 12.94
CA GLY A 218 -11.42 5.49 13.84
C GLY A 218 -12.14 6.65 14.48
N LYS A 219 -13.06 7.31 13.77
CA LYS A 219 -13.75 8.50 14.27
C LYS A 219 -14.99 8.17 15.10
N ASP A 220 -15.71 7.12 14.70
CA ASP A 220 -17.05 6.86 15.23
C ASP A 220 -17.10 5.57 16.07
N ILE A 221 -16.73 4.43 15.50
CA ILE A 221 -16.91 3.10 16.12
C ILE A 221 -15.97 2.89 17.32
N LEU A 222 -14.65 3.08 17.12
CA LEU A 222 -13.66 2.77 18.15
C LEU A 222 -13.81 3.68 19.38
N PRO A 223 -13.94 5.02 19.24
CA PRO A 223 -14.18 5.89 20.39
C PRO A 223 -15.50 5.58 21.10
N LEU A 224 -16.55 5.19 20.37
CA LEU A 224 -17.83 4.80 20.93
C LEU A 224 -17.69 3.55 21.81
N MET A 225 -16.98 2.52 21.36
CA MET A 225 -16.77 1.28 22.11
C MET A 225 -16.00 1.55 23.42
N VAL A 226 -14.95 2.36 23.36
CA VAL A 226 -14.15 2.72 24.54
C VAL A 226 -15.01 3.49 25.54
N ARG A 227 -15.76 4.52 25.12
CA ARG A 227 -16.64 5.31 25.99
C ARG A 227 -17.77 4.48 26.63
N ARG A 228 -18.27 3.44 25.95
CA ARG A 228 -19.30 2.53 26.48
C ARG A 228 -18.76 1.48 27.44
N GLY A 229 -17.44 1.40 27.63
CA GLY A 229 -16.81 0.42 28.49
C GLY A 229 -16.77 -1.00 27.91
N ASN A 230 -16.93 -1.16 26.58
CA ASN A 230 -16.69 -2.44 25.91
C ASN A 230 -15.30 -2.97 26.23
N ARG A 231 -15.11 -4.29 26.18
CA ARG A 231 -13.80 -4.93 26.41
C ARG A 231 -12.90 -4.75 25.20
N VAL A 232 -12.31 -3.55 25.08
CA VAL A 232 -11.39 -3.20 24.01
C VAL A 232 -9.96 -3.41 24.49
N HIS A 233 -9.18 -4.22 23.79
CA HIS A 233 -7.79 -4.52 24.14
C HIS A 233 -6.84 -4.18 23.00
N SER A 234 -5.65 -3.77 23.36
CA SER A 234 -4.53 -3.46 22.47
C SER A 234 -3.61 -4.66 22.35
N PHE A 235 -3.48 -5.23 21.16
CA PHE A 235 -2.50 -6.28 20.87
C PHE A 235 -1.17 -5.62 20.46
N PRO A 236 -0.10 -5.76 21.26
CA PRO A 236 1.18 -5.12 20.98
C PRO A 236 1.88 -5.82 19.82
N PHE A 237 2.10 -5.10 18.72
CA PHE A 237 2.88 -5.57 17.59
C PHE A 237 4.34 -5.10 17.71
N THR A 238 5.27 -6.03 17.45
CA THR A 238 6.71 -5.78 17.47
C THR A 238 7.31 -6.24 16.14
N GLY A 239 7.32 -5.40 15.15
CA GLY A 239 7.85 -5.74 13.82
C GLY A 239 7.92 -4.51 12.94
N TYR A 240 8.31 -4.70 11.70
CA TYR A 240 8.26 -3.63 10.71
C TYR A 240 6.81 -3.38 10.30
N TRP A 241 6.39 -2.14 10.39
CA TRP A 241 5.10 -1.67 9.90
C TRP A 241 5.25 -0.26 9.36
N VAL A 242 4.71 -0.02 8.17
CA VAL A 242 4.70 1.29 7.55
C VAL A 242 3.41 1.56 6.79
N ASP A 243 2.82 2.73 7.03
CA ASP A 243 1.80 3.32 6.17
C ASP A 243 2.50 4.05 5.02
N VAL A 244 2.51 3.43 3.84
CA VAL A 244 3.04 4.03 2.61
C VAL A 244 2.05 5.03 2.02
N GLY A 245 1.59 5.98 2.83
CA GLY A 245 0.55 6.95 2.51
C GLY A 245 1.03 8.21 1.81
N THR A 246 2.32 8.48 1.77
CA THR A 246 2.94 9.64 1.08
C THR A 246 4.04 9.16 0.13
N VAL A 247 4.45 10.03 -0.78
CA VAL A 247 5.55 9.76 -1.73
C VAL A 247 6.84 9.44 -0.99
N GLU A 248 7.14 10.21 0.05
CA GLU A 248 8.34 10.06 0.87
C GLU A 248 8.31 8.73 1.64
N SER A 249 7.19 8.38 2.29
CA SER A 249 7.07 7.11 3.03
C SER A 249 7.13 5.90 2.08
N TYR A 250 6.58 6.02 0.88
CA TYR A 250 6.68 4.98 -0.15
C TYR A 250 8.12 4.79 -0.63
N TRP A 251 8.84 5.87 -0.93
CA TRP A 251 10.24 5.82 -1.32
C TRP A 251 11.11 5.28 -0.18
N GLN A 252 10.93 5.80 1.04
CA GLN A 252 11.68 5.37 2.22
C GLN A 252 11.49 3.88 2.51
N ALA A 253 10.25 3.38 2.41
CA ALA A 253 9.97 1.96 2.60
C ALA A 253 10.72 1.06 1.61
N HIS A 254 10.96 1.52 0.37
CA HIS A 254 11.82 0.80 -0.57
C HIS A 254 13.30 0.86 -0.18
N MET A 255 13.78 2.01 0.30
CA MET A 255 15.16 2.15 0.79
C MET A 255 15.40 1.32 2.07
N ASP A 256 14.37 1.13 2.90
CA ASP A 256 14.45 0.28 4.09
C ASP A 256 14.66 -1.20 3.76
N LEU A 257 14.18 -1.67 2.60
CA LEU A 257 14.42 -3.03 2.12
C LEU A 257 15.88 -3.29 1.72
N LEU A 258 16.62 -2.23 1.40
CA LEU A 258 18.02 -2.29 0.96
C LEU A 258 19.02 -2.17 2.12
N LYS A 259 18.53 -2.01 3.35
CA LYS A 259 19.38 -1.97 4.56
C LYS A 259 19.89 -3.35 4.92
N GLU A 260 21.01 -3.42 5.62
CA GLU A 260 21.54 -4.65 6.21
C GLU A 260 21.61 -4.53 7.76
N PRO A 261 20.81 -5.33 8.50
CA PRO A 261 19.77 -6.24 8.00
C PRO A 261 18.57 -5.48 7.41
N ALA A 262 17.89 -6.10 6.44
CA ALA A 262 16.66 -5.52 5.87
C ALA A 262 15.57 -5.35 6.95
N SER A 263 14.81 -4.28 6.88
CA SER A 263 13.76 -3.98 7.86
C SER A 263 12.62 -5.00 7.84
N ILE A 264 12.38 -5.63 6.68
CA ILE A 264 11.46 -6.76 6.49
C ILE A 264 12.18 -7.84 5.66
N ASN A 265 12.10 -9.10 6.09
CA ASN A 265 12.82 -10.19 5.42
C ASN A 265 11.94 -10.89 4.38
N LEU A 266 11.91 -10.39 3.17
CA LEU A 266 11.15 -11.00 2.06
C LEU A 266 11.67 -12.39 1.62
N ASN A 267 12.78 -12.87 2.17
CA ASN A 267 13.35 -14.20 1.92
C ASN A 267 12.97 -15.22 3.00
N ASP A 268 12.14 -14.85 3.97
CA ASP A 268 11.68 -15.78 5.00
C ASP A 268 10.76 -16.83 4.38
N ARG A 269 11.23 -18.09 4.37
CA ARG A 269 10.45 -19.22 3.85
C ARG A 269 9.35 -19.70 4.79
N SER A 270 9.38 -19.30 6.05
CA SER A 270 8.34 -19.60 7.03
C SER A 270 7.18 -18.62 6.96
N TRP A 271 7.42 -17.43 6.34
CA TRP A 271 6.39 -16.37 6.17
C TRP A 271 6.44 -15.78 4.77
N ILE A 272 6.00 -16.55 3.79
CA ILE A 272 6.09 -16.16 2.38
C ILE A 272 5.08 -15.07 2.06
N ILE A 273 5.55 -13.98 1.45
CA ILE A 273 4.68 -13.00 0.82
C ILE A 273 4.37 -13.46 -0.61
N HIS A 274 3.14 -13.91 -0.81
CA HIS A 274 2.64 -14.36 -2.09
C HIS A 274 2.27 -13.17 -2.98
N THR A 275 2.40 -13.35 -4.29
CA THR A 275 1.99 -12.34 -5.27
C THR A 275 1.68 -12.98 -6.61
N ARG A 276 0.87 -12.31 -7.42
CA ARG A 276 0.71 -12.68 -8.83
C ARG A 276 1.90 -12.14 -9.62
N THR A 277 2.67 -13.05 -10.23
CA THR A 277 3.79 -12.70 -11.08
C THR A 277 3.47 -13.01 -12.55
N GLU A 278 3.99 -12.19 -13.46
CA GLU A 278 4.06 -12.50 -14.88
C GLU A 278 5.27 -13.40 -15.12
N GLU A 279 5.13 -14.35 -16.05
CA GLU A 279 6.27 -15.16 -16.49
C GLU A 279 7.25 -14.28 -17.27
N ARG A 280 8.49 -14.23 -16.82
CA ARG A 280 9.56 -13.46 -17.41
C ARG A 280 10.89 -14.21 -17.29
N PRO A 281 11.82 -14.02 -18.22
CA PRO A 281 13.14 -14.64 -18.13
C PRO A 281 13.89 -14.10 -16.92
N PRO A 282 14.98 -14.77 -16.48
CA PRO A 282 15.90 -14.24 -15.47
C PRO A 282 16.42 -12.85 -15.86
N ALA A 283 16.80 -12.07 -14.85
CA ALA A 283 17.49 -10.81 -15.08
C ALA A 283 18.87 -11.06 -15.72
N ARG A 284 19.26 -10.17 -16.63
CA ARG A 284 20.56 -10.18 -17.30
C ARG A 284 21.36 -8.95 -16.92
N VAL A 285 22.52 -9.15 -16.31
CA VAL A 285 23.50 -8.09 -16.04
C VAL A 285 24.69 -8.29 -16.98
N ALA A 286 24.99 -7.30 -17.80
CA ALA A 286 26.08 -7.37 -18.77
C ALA A 286 27.44 -7.23 -18.08
N ARG A 287 28.48 -7.74 -18.74
CA ARG A 287 29.88 -7.55 -18.29
C ARG A 287 30.21 -6.05 -18.25
N GLY A 288 30.73 -5.56 -17.14
CA GLY A 288 31.05 -4.14 -16.95
C GLY A 288 29.90 -3.27 -16.46
N ALA A 289 28.70 -3.83 -16.28
CA ALA A 289 27.68 -3.16 -15.47
C ALA A 289 28.00 -3.29 -13.97
N THR A 290 27.65 -2.27 -13.19
CA THR A 290 27.80 -2.25 -11.73
C THR A 290 26.43 -2.24 -11.07
N VAL A 291 26.20 -3.19 -10.16
CA VAL A 291 24.96 -3.29 -9.38
C VAL A 291 25.34 -3.44 -7.92
N ASN A 292 25.01 -2.45 -7.09
CA ASN A 292 25.32 -2.40 -5.66
C ASN A 292 24.06 -2.13 -4.84
N ASP A 293 23.89 -2.81 -3.71
CA ASP A 293 22.80 -2.63 -2.73
C ASP A 293 21.42 -2.43 -3.39
N SER A 294 21.08 -3.26 -4.37
CA SER A 294 19.91 -3.07 -5.22
C SER A 294 19.10 -4.35 -5.37
N MET A 295 17.80 -4.19 -5.50
CA MET A 295 16.88 -5.29 -5.83
C MET A 295 16.57 -5.30 -7.32
N ILE A 296 16.97 -6.37 -8.01
CA ILE A 296 16.74 -6.55 -9.45
C ILE A 296 15.79 -7.71 -9.66
N THR A 297 14.67 -7.47 -10.31
CA THR A 297 13.66 -8.50 -10.55
C THR A 297 13.82 -9.17 -11.93
N HIS A 298 13.01 -10.20 -12.19
CA HIS A 298 13.09 -10.97 -13.43
C HIS A 298 12.77 -10.13 -14.69
N GLY A 299 13.37 -10.51 -15.78
CA GLY A 299 13.22 -9.82 -17.08
C GLY A 299 14.00 -8.50 -17.16
N CYS A 300 14.67 -8.05 -16.10
CA CYS A 300 15.51 -6.86 -16.19
C CYS A 300 16.73 -7.10 -17.08
N ILE A 301 17.11 -6.09 -17.86
CA ILE A 301 18.33 -6.08 -18.66
C ILE A 301 19.15 -4.87 -18.27
N ILE A 302 20.38 -5.10 -17.77
CA ILE A 302 21.31 -4.03 -17.43
C ILE A 302 22.52 -4.16 -18.35
N GLU A 303 22.69 -3.17 -19.23
CA GLU A 303 23.70 -3.18 -20.30
C GLU A 303 25.07 -2.71 -19.82
N ASN A 304 26.07 -2.87 -20.68
CA ASN A 304 27.47 -2.59 -20.39
C ASN A 304 27.69 -1.15 -19.90
N GLY A 305 28.47 -0.97 -18.84
CA GLY A 305 28.79 0.35 -18.28
C GLY A 305 27.65 1.02 -17.52
N ALA A 306 26.45 0.40 -17.45
CA ALA A 306 25.36 0.90 -16.62
C ALA A 306 25.67 0.73 -15.12
N VAL A 307 25.19 1.66 -14.30
CA VAL A 307 25.38 1.67 -12.84
C VAL A 307 24.01 1.71 -12.17
N VAL A 308 23.76 0.76 -11.26
CA VAL A 308 22.55 0.69 -10.43
C VAL A 308 22.95 0.59 -8.98
N GLU A 309 22.67 1.62 -8.20
CA GLU A 309 23.07 1.71 -6.79
C GLU A 309 21.85 2.04 -5.92
N ARG A 310 21.70 1.32 -4.81
CA ARG A 310 20.63 1.53 -3.81
C ARG A 310 19.26 1.77 -4.47
N SER A 311 18.89 0.89 -5.39
CA SER A 311 17.69 1.06 -6.22
C SER A 311 16.89 -0.22 -6.35
N VAL A 312 15.59 -0.07 -6.61
CA VAL A 312 14.67 -1.19 -6.82
C VAL A 312 14.15 -1.17 -8.24
N LEU A 313 14.47 -2.21 -9.03
CA LEU A 313 14.03 -2.38 -10.41
C LEU A 313 12.96 -3.47 -10.51
N SER A 314 11.77 -3.07 -10.94
CA SER A 314 10.62 -3.96 -11.18
C SER A 314 10.79 -4.79 -12.48
N PRO A 315 9.94 -5.82 -12.71
CA PRO A 315 10.10 -6.72 -13.83
C PRO A 315 10.18 -6.03 -15.19
N GLY A 316 11.11 -6.47 -16.02
CA GLY A 316 11.25 -6.02 -17.41
C GLY A 316 11.88 -4.65 -17.59
N VAL A 317 12.42 -4.03 -16.55
CA VAL A 317 13.15 -2.76 -16.66
C VAL A 317 14.40 -2.96 -17.52
N ARG A 318 14.61 -2.06 -18.47
CA ARG A 318 15.77 -2.05 -19.36
C ARG A 318 16.62 -0.82 -19.09
N VAL A 319 17.90 -1.05 -18.76
CA VAL A 319 18.89 -0.01 -18.48
C VAL A 319 19.97 -0.12 -19.55
N GLU A 320 20.02 0.86 -20.45
CA GLU A 320 20.97 0.86 -21.57
C GLU A 320 22.37 1.32 -21.15
N ALA A 321 23.32 1.20 -22.08
CA ALA A 321 24.74 1.39 -21.82
C ALA A 321 25.06 2.75 -21.19
N GLY A 322 25.84 2.75 -20.13
CA GLY A 322 26.30 3.95 -19.45
C GLY A 322 25.23 4.72 -18.66
N ALA A 323 24.00 4.23 -18.59
CA ALA A 323 22.97 4.85 -17.75
C ALA A 323 23.27 4.65 -16.26
N VAL A 324 22.89 5.61 -15.43
CA VAL A 324 23.16 5.63 -13.98
C VAL A 324 21.85 5.78 -13.23
N ILE A 325 21.59 4.88 -12.29
CA ILE A 325 20.39 4.88 -11.44
C ILE A 325 20.85 4.82 -9.98
N ARG A 326 20.44 5.77 -9.15
CA ARG A 326 20.75 5.83 -7.73
C ARG A 326 19.52 6.14 -6.90
N GLU A 327 19.41 5.47 -5.76
CA GLU A 327 18.38 5.73 -4.73
C GLU A 327 16.95 5.87 -5.32
N SER A 328 16.63 5.03 -6.32
CA SER A 328 15.44 5.20 -7.13
C SER A 328 14.59 3.93 -7.21
N VAL A 329 13.30 4.12 -7.42
CA VAL A 329 12.33 3.05 -7.61
C VAL A 329 11.85 3.08 -9.05
N ILE A 330 12.19 2.06 -9.83
CA ILE A 330 11.86 1.96 -11.25
C ILE A 330 10.85 0.84 -11.46
N LEU A 331 9.65 1.19 -11.91
CA LEU A 331 8.56 0.23 -12.06
C LEU A 331 8.56 -0.44 -13.43
N THR A 332 7.74 -1.49 -13.54
CA THR A 332 7.68 -2.49 -14.62
C THR A 332 7.73 -1.90 -16.03
N ASP A 333 8.53 -2.54 -16.90
CA ASP A 333 8.64 -2.24 -18.35
C ASP A 333 9.11 -0.80 -18.65
N THR A 334 9.86 -0.18 -17.76
CA THR A 334 10.47 1.14 -17.99
C THR A 334 11.77 0.95 -18.77
N GLU A 335 11.96 1.79 -19.79
CA GLU A 335 13.16 1.85 -20.63
C GLU A 335 13.99 3.09 -20.29
N ILE A 336 15.23 2.89 -19.89
CA ILE A 336 16.17 3.95 -19.57
C ILE A 336 17.27 3.90 -20.64
N LYS A 337 17.27 4.91 -21.52
CA LYS A 337 18.16 4.97 -22.67
C LYS A 337 19.59 5.32 -22.26
N ALA A 338 20.51 5.16 -23.21
CA ALA A 338 21.93 5.29 -22.98
C ALA A 338 22.31 6.62 -22.31
N SER A 339 23.24 6.55 -21.34
CA SER A 339 23.80 7.71 -20.63
C SER A 339 22.77 8.55 -19.85
N ALA A 340 21.55 8.08 -19.65
CA ALA A 340 20.59 8.76 -18.78
C ALA A 340 21.00 8.62 -17.30
N ALA A 341 20.76 9.65 -16.50
CA ALA A 341 21.06 9.68 -15.06
C ALA A 341 19.75 9.89 -14.26
N ILE A 342 19.49 9.03 -13.29
CA ILE A 342 18.30 9.07 -12.44
C ILE A 342 18.74 8.98 -10.99
N GLU A 343 18.41 9.99 -10.20
CA GLU A 343 18.77 10.07 -8.80
C GLU A 343 17.56 10.45 -7.94
N CYS A 344 17.32 9.73 -6.84
CA CYS A 344 16.26 9.98 -5.87
C CYS A 344 14.87 10.20 -6.52
N ALA A 345 14.43 9.21 -7.33
CA ALA A 345 13.23 9.33 -8.14
C ALA A 345 12.35 8.07 -8.07
N ILE A 346 11.06 8.26 -8.35
CA ILE A 346 10.09 7.19 -8.57
C ILE A 346 9.60 7.27 -10.01
N ILE A 347 9.92 6.25 -10.81
CA ILE A 347 9.52 6.15 -12.19
C ILE A 347 8.46 5.05 -12.31
N ASP A 348 7.25 5.42 -12.73
CA ASP A 348 6.13 4.48 -12.85
C ASP A 348 6.29 3.58 -14.09
N LYS A 349 5.35 2.68 -14.31
CA LYS A 349 5.39 1.64 -15.35
C LYS A 349 5.40 2.18 -16.77
N LYS A 350 6.14 1.49 -17.67
CA LYS A 350 6.14 1.75 -19.12
C LYS A 350 6.53 3.18 -19.47
N VAL A 351 7.47 3.74 -18.72
CA VAL A 351 8.07 5.04 -19.01
C VAL A 351 9.27 4.83 -19.93
N VAL A 352 9.43 5.73 -20.90
CA VAL A 352 10.62 5.79 -21.75
C VAL A 352 11.40 7.05 -21.41
N ILE A 353 12.65 6.89 -20.97
CA ILE A 353 13.55 7.98 -20.65
C ILE A 353 14.60 8.08 -21.76
N GLY A 354 14.62 9.23 -22.44
CA GLY A 354 15.51 9.48 -23.58
C GLY A 354 16.98 9.53 -23.20
N GLU A 355 17.85 9.41 -24.19
CA GLU A 355 19.30 9.43 -24.04
C GLU A 355 19.80 10.74 -23.36
N ASN A 356 20.84 10.64 -22.55
CA ASN A 356 21.47 11.77 -21.86
C ASN A 356 20.50 12.61 -20.99
N THR A 357 19.35 12.07 -20.63
CA THR A 357 18.36 12.74 -19.77
C THR A 357 18.79 12.66 -18.31
N SER A 358 18.72 13.78 -17.58
CA SER A 358 19.01 13.84 -16.15
C SER A 358 17.71 14.04 -15.36
N ILE A 359 17.47 13.20 -14.35
CA ILE A 359 16.25 13.22 -13.53
C ILE A 359 16.63 13.21 -12.04
N GLY A 360 16.09 14.18 -11.29
CA GLY A 360 16.29 14.30 -9.86
C GLY A 360 17.65 14.85 -9.48
N ALA A 361 18.04 14.61 -8.24
CA ALA A 361 19.35 14.99 -7.69
C ALA A 361 19.71 14.04 -6.56
N ARG A 362 20.98 13.98 -6.17
CA ARG A 362 21.47 13.17 -5.05
C ARG A 362 20.72 13.48 -3.77
N TYR A 363 20.40 12.43 -3.03
CA TYR A 363 19.76 12.56 -1.73
C TYR A 363 20.59 13.43 -0.78
N SER A 364 19.96 14.46 -0.22
CA SER A 364 20.61 15.44 0.65
C SER A 364 20.14 15.40 2.11
N GLY A 365 19.35 14.39 2.48
CA GLY A 365 18.80 14.25 3.83
C GLY A 365 17.29 14.40 3.91
N GLU A 366 16.78 14.47 5.13
CA GLU A 366 15.34 14.59 5.40
C GLU A 366 14.76 15.84 4.69
N GLY A 367 13.60 15.67 4.06
CA GLY A 367 12.96 16.73 3.26
C GLY A 367 13.48 16.85 1.82
N HIS A 368 14.37 15.94 1.37
CA HIS A 368 14.78 15.91 -0.05
C HIS A 368 13.57 15.63 -0.95
N PRO A 369 13.29 16.48 -1.95
CA PRO A 369 12.11 16.31 -2.80
C PRO A 369 12.30 15.17 -3.78
N ILE A 370 11.40 14.20 -3.76
CA ILE A 370 11.41 13.02 -4.66
C ILE A 370 10.82 13.43 -6.02
N THR A 371 11.57 13.14 -7.09
CA THR A 371 11.09 13.36 -8.46
C THR A 371 10.20 12.21 -8.90
N MET A 372 9.09 12.51 -9.57
CA MET A 372 8.11 11.51 -9.98
C MET A 372 7.81 11.56 -11.47
N ILE A 373 7.88 10.39 -12.14
CA ILE A 373 7.49 10.27 -13.56
C ILE A 373 6.35 9.25 -13.67
N GLY A 374 5.22 9.69 -14.20
CA GLY A 374 3.99 8.93 -14.29
C GLY A 374 3.97 7.88 -15.41
N LYS A 375 3.11 6.90 -15.21
CA LYS A 375 2.92 5.74 -16.10
C LYS A 375 2.72 6.15 -17.57
N ASN A 376 3.34 5.39 -18.49
CA ASN A 376 3.27 5.55 -19.96
C ASN A 376 3.85 6.88 -20.49
N SER A 377 4.59 7.64 -19.70
CA SER A 377 5.17 8.90 -20.16
C SER A 377 6.46 8.66 -20.93
N THR A 378 6.72 9.52 -21.90
CA THR A 378 7.94 9.48 -22.74
C THR A 378 8.69 10.81 -22.63
N LEU A 379 9.92 10.75 -22.12
CA LEU A 379 10.85 11.87 -22.06
C LEU A 379 11.76 11.84 -23.29
N THR A 380 11.99 13.00 -23.88
CA THR A 380 12.92 13.13 -25.02
C THR A 380 14.37 13.12 -24.54
N SER A 381 15.31 12.90 -25.47
CA SER A 381 16.73 12.96 -25.16
C SER A 381 17.18 14.36 -24.70
N ASN A 382 18.20 14.41 -23.86
CA ASN A 382 18.82 15.63 -23.34
C ASN A 382 17.87 16.51 -22.50
N MET A 383 16.87 15.94 -21.86
CA MET A 383 16.02 16.63 -20.89
C MET A 383 16.71 16.74 -19.53
N VAL A 384 16.40 17.79 -18.81
CA VAL A 384 16.76 17.97 -17.40
C VAL A 384 15.46 18.12 -16.60
N VAL A 385 15.25 17.20 -15.67
CA VAL A 385 14.10 17.18 -14.74
C VAL A 385 14.64 17.35 -13.32
N GLU A 386 14.46 18.52 -12.75
CA GLU A 386 15.00 18.86 -11.42
C GLU A 386 14.30 18.07 -10.31
N ALA A 387 14.97 17.98 -9.15
CA ALA A 387 14.44 17.30 -7.97
C ALA A 387 13.08 17.89 -7.54
N GLY A 388 12.12 17.02 -7.25
CA GLY A 388 10.76 17.41 -6.85
C GLY A 388 9.84 17.83 -7.99
N ALA A 389 10.29 17.78 -9.24
CA ALA A 389 9.39 17.91 -10.38
C ALA A 389 8.51 16.67 -10.56
N VAL A 390 7.30 16.87 -11.06
CA VAL A 390 6.32 15.79 -11.29
C VAL A 390 5.87 15.79 -12.75
N ILE A 391 6.09 14.67 -13.43
CA ILE A 391 5.51 14.41 -14.74
C ILE A 391 4.35 13.42 -14.55
N ALA A 392 3.14 13.84 -14.92
CA ALA A 392 1.93 13.03 -14.77
C ALA A 392 1.92 11.81 -15.72
N THR A 393 0.85 11.02 -15.66
CA THR A 393 0.71 9.85 -16.54
C THR A 393 0.45 10.27 -18.00
N ASP A 394 0.91 9.42 -18.93
CA ASP A 394 0.63 9.52 -20.37
C ASP A 394 1.17 10.80 -21.05
N VAL A 395 2.15 11.47 -20.47
CA VAL A 395 2.80 12.64 -21.05
C VAL A 395 3.67 12.21 -22.24
N ILE A 396 3.51 12.92 -23.37
CA ILE A 396 4.24 12.65 -24.61
C ILE A 396 5.16 13.84 -24.97
N PRO A 397 6.13 13.69 -25.89
CA PRO A 397 7.08 14.74 -26.23
C PRO A 397 6.49 16.11 -26.55
N SER A 398 5.33 16.16 -27.18
CA SER A 398 4.65 17.43 -27.52
C SER A 398 4.02 18.17 -26.34
N ASP A 399 3.91 17.52 -25.18
CA ASP A 399 3.33 18.13 -23.97
C ASP A 399 4.36 18.99 -23.23
N TYR A 400 5.66 18.72 -23.40
CA TYR A 400 6.71 19.46 -22.70
C TYR A 400 6.89 20.87 -23.28
N PRO A 401 6.89 21.90 -22.42
CA PRO A 401 7.13 23.28 -22.86
C PRO A 401 8.59 23.52 -23.22
N THR A 402 9.52 22.84 -22.56
CA THR A 402 10.97 22.94 -22.76
C THR A 402 11.65 21.62 -22.36
N ASN A 403 12.95 21.50 -22.65
CA ASN A 403 13.75 20.37 -22.16
C ASN A 403 14.18 20.51 -20.68
N LEU A 404 13.91 21.64 -20.04
CA LEU A 404 14.16 21.87 -18.62
C LEU A 404 12.82 21.92 -17.84
N ILE A 405 12.61 20.96 -16.96
CA ILE A 405 11.50 20.92 -16.03
C ILE A 405 12.04 21.24 -14.64
N ARG A 406 11.57 22.31 -14.05
CA ARG A 406 12.09 22.84 -12.79
C ARG A 406 11.49 22.15 -11.57
N SER A 407 12.18 22.27 -10.45
CA SER A 407 11.66 21.83 -9.15
C SER A 407 10.27 22.42 -8.87
N GLY A 408 9.33 21.56 -8.47
CA GLY A 408 7.95 21.95 -8.20
C GLY A 408 7.05 22.06 -9.44
N ASP A 409 7.59 21.94 -10.67
CA ASP A 409 6.76 21.90 -11.87
C ASP A 409 5.92 20.61 -11.91
N TYR A 410 4.68 20.75 -12.40
CA TYR A 410 3.77 19.66 -12.65
C TYR A 410 3.38 19.63 -14.14
N ILE A 411 3.90 18.65 -14.88
CA ILE A 411 3.61 18.48 -16.31
C ILE A 411 2.53 17.43 -16.50
N GLN A 412 1.49 17.75 -17.24
CA GLN A 412 0.43 16.82 -17.57
C GLN A 412 0.18 16.76 -19.08
N THR A 413 -0.37 15.65 -19.55
CA THR A 413 -0.74 15.53 -20.95
C THR A 413 -1.84 16.52 -21.33
N LYS A 414 -1.76 17.06 -22.53
CA LYS A 414 -2.79 17.92 -23.12
C LYS A 414 -3.89 17.13 -23.80
N ARG A 415 -3.71 15.80 -23.94
CA ARG A 415 -4.69 14.90 -24.54
C ARG A 415 -5.91 14.73 -23.62
N LEU A 416 -7.07 14.49 -24.23
CA LEU A 416 -8.31 14.23 -23.49
C LEU A 416 -8.30 12.82 -22.88
N ALA A 417 -9.09 12.62 -21.83
CA ALA A 417 -9.09 11.35 -21.07
C ALA A 417 -9.44 10.11 -21.91
N TYR A 418 -10.15 10.27 -23.02
CA TYR A 418 -10.48 9.19 -23.94
C TYR A 418 -9.40 8.92 -25.00
N GLU A 419 -8.34 9.74 -25.07
CA GLU A 419 -7.20 9.60 -25.98
C GLU A 419 -5.99 8.92 -25.33
N VAL A 420 -6.09 8.56 -24.03
CA VAL A 420 -4.99 8.02 -23.21
C VAL A 420 -5.36 6.72 -22.50
#